data_2c91e8650d33aacb4344a7c54be2787a
#
_entry.id   2c91e8650d33aacb4344a7c54be2787a
#
_cell.length_a   1.000
_cell.length_b   1.000
_cell.length_c   1.000
_cell.angle_alpha   90.00
_cell.angle_beta   90.00
_cell.angle_gamma   90.00
#
_symmetry.space_group_name_H-M   'P 1'
#
loop_
_entity.id
_entity.type
_entity.pdbx_description
1 polymer ?
#
loop_
_entity_poly.entity_id
_entity_poly.type
_entity_poly.pdbx_seq_one_letter_code
_entity_poly.pdbx_strand_id
1 'polypeptide(L)'
;MKTIKYILGLITAILFLSSCDEHVYEDSSWHAWRPGMVYCTNGEVMSYEDCAKQGNTPEAILFYVDNQGVISGKAYAVSLKNYSEKEFIDPDTIYFEQGTSADIEAYDGEVNTIALRYFQVASPIAKNVSPKYFIPSVAEMYKLYMAKSIVNSIIKQCGGELLPIDKEDCWYWTSTECAEAPQDRAWRYSLTSGRFEAADKHSLFATRPIISIRLNKEE
;
A
#
# COMPACT_ATOMS: atom_id res chain seq x y z
N MET A 1 -41.63 58.51 -23.65
CA MET A 1 -40.39 57.91 -24.19
C MET A 1 -39.24 57.65 -23.17
N LYS A 2 -39.26 58.26 -22.01
CA LYS A 2 -38.20 58.05 -20.99
C LYS A 2 -38.42 56.75 -20.15
N THR A 3 -39.63 56.31 -19.91
CA THR A 3 -40.01 55.15 -19.11
C THR A 3 -39.68 53.79 -19.79
N ILE A 4 -39.72 53.73 -21.12
CA ILE A 4 -39.40 52.48 -21.85
C ILE A 4 -37.92 52.14 -21.81
N LYS A 5 -37.04 53.15 -21.73
CA LYS A 5 -35.58 52.91 -21.64
C LYS A 5 -35.12 52.29 -20.30
N TYR A 6 -35.86 52.54 -19.22
CA TYR A 6 -35.52 51.96 -17.91
C TYR A 6 -36.01 50.51 -17.76
N ILE A 7 -37.08 50.15 -18.45
CA ILE A 7 -37.58 48.73 -18.42
C ILE A 7 -36.69 47.84 -19.26
N LEU A 8 -36.11 48.32 -20.35
CA LEU A 8 -35.18 47.55 -21.17
C LEU A 8 -33.83 47.33 -20.49
N GLY A 9 -33.38 48.30 -19.66
CA GLY A 9 -32.16 48.18 -18.86
C GLY A 9 -32.29 47.20 -17.69
N LEU A 10 -33.49 47.03 -17.14
CA LEU A 10 -33.72 46.13 -16.02
C LEU A 10 -33.81 44.66 -16.47
N ILE A 11 -34.35 44.41 -17.68
CA ILE A 11 -34.44 43.06 -18.25
C ILE A 11 -33.07 42.52 -18.67
N THR A 12 -32.16 43.40 -19.12
CA THR A 12 -30.79 42.98 -19.47
C THR A 12 -29.91 42.68 -18.24
N ALA A 13 -30.21 43.29 -17.07
CA ALA A 13 -29.46 43.00 -15.85
C ALA A 13 -29.87 41.68 -15.17
N ILE A 14 -31.07 41.16 -15.44
CA ILE A 14 -31.55 39.87 -14.86
C ILE A 14 -31.03 38.66 -15.64
N LEU A 15 -30.58 38.81 -16.89
CA LEU A 15 -30.07 37.71 -17.72
C LEU A 15 -28.61 37.34 -17.48
N PHE A 16 -27.88 38.09 -16.59
CA PHE A 16 -26.49 37.77 -16.27
C PHE A 16 -26.31 37.06 -14.91
N LEU A 17 -27.39 36.69 -14.22
CA LEU A 17 -27.30 36.06 -12.90
C LEU A 17 -27.66 34.55 -12.87
N SER A 18 -27.81 33.92 -14.04
CA SER A 18 -28.15 32.47 -14.11
C SER A 18 -27.07 31.66 -14.87
N SER A 19 -25.80 32.02 -14.71
CA SER A 19 -24.70 31.13 -15.08
C SER A 19 -23.87 30.87 -13.82
N CYS A 20 -24.50 30.27 -12.82
CA CYS A 20 -23.82 29.32 -11.99
C CYS A 20 -23.84 28.01 -12.76
N ASP A 21 -22.84 27.76 -13.59
CA ASP A 21 -22.45 26.40 -13.89
C ASP A 21 -22.18 25.74 -12.54
N GLU A 22 -23.12 24.90 -12.09
CA GLU A 22 -22.80 23.83 -11.17
C GLU A 22 -21.74 23.01 -11.92
N HIS A 23 -20.48 23.30 -11.66
CA HIS A 23 -19.44 22.32 -11.87
C HIS A 23 -19.82 21.13 -10.99
N VAL A 24 -20.60 20.21 -11.56
CA VAL A 24 -20.67 18.85 -11.08
C VAL A 24 -19.22 18.37 -11.19
N TYR A 25 -18.50 18.42 -10.08
CA TYR A 25 -17.28 17.65 -9.93
C TYR A 25 -17.76 16.20 -10.06
N GLU A 26 -17.58 15.62 -11.23
CA GLU A 26 -17.52 14.17 -11.35
C GLU A 26 -16.33 13.75 -10.50
N ASP A 27 -16.63 13.42 -9.26
CA ASP A 27 -15.70 12.91 -8.29
C ASP A 27 -15.33 11.51 -8.77
N SER A 28 -14.31 11.43 -9.63
CA SER A 28 -13.74 10.15 -9.96
C SER A 28 -13.21 9.57 -8.65
N SER A 29 -13.93 8.59 -8.11
CA SER A 29 -13.81 8.07 -6.74
C SER A 29 -12.39 7.74 -6.30
N TRP A 30 -11.48 7.46 -7.25
CA TRP A 30 -10.08 7.15 -6.96
C TRP A 30 -9.21 8.37 -6.59
N HIS A 31 -9.56 9.60 -7.03
CA HIS A 31 -8.84 10.82 -6.64
C HIS A 31 -9.01 11.14 -5.14
N ALA A 32 -10.03 10.57 -4.51
CA ALA A 32 -10.24 10.69 -3.08
C ALA A 32 -9.39 9.70 -2.25
N TRP A 33 -8.74 8.73 -2.88
CA TRP A 33 -7.92 7.75 -2.15
C TRP A 33 -6.68 8.38 -1.55
N ARG A 34 -6.42 8.05 -0.30
CA ARG A 34 -5.28 8.55 0.47
C ARG A 34 -4.83 7.54 1.52
N PRO A 35 -3.60 7.64 2.01
CA PRO A 35 -3.16 6.83 3.16
C PRO A 35 -4.12 6.95 4.34
N GLY A 36 -4.39 5.84 5.01
CA GLY A 36 -5.35 5.71 6.11
C GLY A 36 -6.75 5.29 5.69
N MET A 37 -7.06 5.19 4.40
CA MET A 37 -8.31 4.57 3.99
C MET A 37 -8.25 3.05 4.14
N VAL A 38 -9.42 2.45 4.29
CA VAL A 38 -9.59 1.00 4.51
C VAL A 38 -9.93 0.33 3.19
N TYR A 39 -9.18 -0.71 2.85
CA TYR A 39 -9.57 -1.68 1.83
C TYR A 39 -10.38 -2.78 2.50
N CYS A 40 -11.59 -3.01 2.03
CA CYS A 40 -12.55 -3.94 2.60
C CYS A 40 -12.54 -5.29 1.86
N THR A 41 -13.04 -6.34 2.51
CA THR A 41 -13.10 -7.69 1.93
C THR A 41 -13.95 -7.81 0.66
N ASN A 42 -14.89 -6.86 0.46
CA ASN A 42 -15.70 -6.74 -0.75
C ASN A 42 -14.98 -6.05 -1.93
N GLY A 43 -13.73 -5.60 -1.72
CA GLY A 43 -12.91 -4.94 -2.74
C GLY A 43 -13.03 -3.41 -2.78
N GLU A 44 -13.88 -2.82 -1.95
CA GLU A 44 -14.09 -1.37 -1.90
C GLU A 44 -13.02 -0.68 -1.01
N VAL A 45 -12.73 0.58 -1.36
CA VAL A 45 -11.85 1.46 -0.57
C VAL A 45 -12.67 2.64 -0.05
N MET A 46 -12.67 2.83 1.27
CA MET A 46 -13.47 3.86 1.93
C MET A 46 -12.85 4.32 3.25
N SER A 47 -13.45 5.31 3.92
CA SER A 47 -13.07 5.65 5.29
C SER A 47 -13.41 4.52 6.27
N TYR A 48 -12.75 4.48 7.44
CA TYR A 48 -13.11 3.51 8.47
C TYR A 48 -14.55 3.72 8.95
N GLU A 49 -14.99 4.98 9.07
CA GLU A 49 -16.35 5.34 9.49
C GLU A 49 -17.41 4.81 8.52
N ASP A 50 -17.16 4.93 7.22
CA ASP A 50 -18.09 4.42 6.20
C ASP A 50 -18.07 2.89 6.14
N CYS A 51 -16.90 2.29 6.28
CA CYS A 51 -16.75 0.83 6.39
C CYS A 51 -17.59 0.28 7.57
N ALA A 52 -17.49 0.91 8.74
CA ALA A 52 -18.26 0.53 9.93
C ALA A 52 -19.78 0.76 9.76
N LYS A 53 -20.18 1.90 9.18
CA LYS A 53 -21.61 2.22 8.94
C LYS A 53 -22.27 1.25 7.95
N GLN A 54 -21.53 0.81 6.95
CA GLN A 54 -22.02 -0.12 5.94
C GLN A 54 -21.92 -1.59 6.38
N GLY A 55 -21.31 -1.87 7.53
CA GLY A 55 -21.10 -3.22 8.03
C GLY A 55 -20.07 -4.01 7.22
N ASN A 56 -19.20 -3.32 6.47
CA ASN A 56 -18.11 -3.93 5.72
C ASN A 56 -17.00 -4.40 6.66
N THR A 57 -16.24 -5.40 6.23
CA THR A 57 -15.12 -5.93 7.01
C THR A 57 -13.80 -5.35 6.52
N PRO A 58 -13.03 -4.64 7.38
CA PRO A 58 -11.69 -4.17 7.06
C PRO A 58 -10.73 -5.34 6.75
N GLU A 59 -9.92 -5.20 5.71
CA GLU A 59 -8.94 -6.21 5.32
C GLU A 59 -7.50 -5.68 5.33
N ALA A 60 -7.30 -4.46 4.82
CA ALA A 60 -6.00 -3.82 4.74
C ALA A 60 -6.15 -2.30 4.82
N ILE A 61 -5.06 -1.58 5.14
CA ILE A 61 -5.03 -0.12 5.25
C ILE A 61 -4.13 0.46 4.16
N LEU A 62 -4.66 1.40 3.38
CA LEU A 62 -3.89 2.12 2.37
C LEU A 62 -2.75 2.90 3.03
N PHE A 63 -1.54 2.75 2.48
CA PHE A 63 -0.38 3.51 2.92
C PHE A 63 0.30 4.29 1.79
N TYR A 64 0.06 3.92 0.54
CA TYR A 64 0.57 4.61 -0.64
C TYR A 64 -0.46 4.61 -1.77
N VAL A 65 -0.61 5.76 -2.42
CA VAL A 65 -1.46 5.94 -3.61
C VAL A 65 -0.61 6.61 -4.68
N ASP A 66 -0.54 5.98 -5.85
CA ASP A 66 0.30 6.46 -6.94
C ASP A 66 -0.39 7.55 -7.77
N ASN A 67 -0.33 8.76 -7.26
CA ASN A 67 -0.83 9.95 -7.97
C ASN A 67 0.14 10.47 -9.05
N GLN A 68 1.36 9.90 -9.12
CA GLN A 68 2.44 10.37 -10.02
C GLN A 68 2.79 9.37 -11.12
N GLY A 69 2.17 8.19 -11.15
CA GLY A 69 2.45 7.15 -12.14
C GLY A 69 3.74 6.36 -11.90
N VAL A 70 4.35 6.44 -10.71
CA VAL A 70 5.59 5.73 -10.35
C VAL A 70 5.43 4.22 -10.37
N ILE A 71 4.26 3.73 -9.94
CA ILE A 71 3.91 2.30 -9.88
C ILE A 71 2.72 1.94 -10.78
N SER A 72 2.60 2.64 -11.91
CA SER A 72 1.60 2.35 -12.95
C SER A 72 0.14 2.44 -12.47
N GLY A 73 -0.18 3.48 -11.68
CA GLY A 73 -1.55 3.75 -11.23
C GLY A 73 -2.09 2.69 -10.27
N LYS A 74 -1.29 2.31 -9.27
CA LYS A 74 -1.70 1.42 -8.19
C LYS A 74 -1.75 2.16 -6.85
N ALA A 75 -2.46 1.58 -5.91
CA ALA A 75 -2.34 1.89 -4.49
C ALA A 75 -1.83 0.64 -3.75
N TYR A 76 -1.13 0.84 -2.65
CA TYR A 76 -0.70 -0.23 -1.76
C TYR A 76 -1.41 -0.14 -0.42
N ALA A 77 -1.89 -1.29 0.06
CA ALA A 77 -2.47 -1.41 1.39
C ALA A 77 -1.77 -2.52 2.18
N VAL A 78 -1.54 -2.26 3.47
CA VAL A 78 -0.88 -3.19 4.39
C VAL A 78 -1.90 -4.06 5.13
N SER A 79 -1.58 -5.34 5.29
CA SER A 79 -2.39 -6.29 6.06
C SER A 79 -2.59 -5.83 7.51
N LEU A 80 -3.72 -6.21 8.13
CA LEU A 80 -4.01 -5.89 9.54
C LEU A 80 -3.15 -6.68 10.54
N LYS A 81 -2.43 -7.72 10.09
CA LYS A 81 -1.65 -8.62 10.95
C LYS A 81 -0.27 -8.87 10.39
N ASN A 82 0.69 -9.14 11.27
CA ASN A 82 1.95 -9.76 10.91
C ASN A 82 1.71 -11.22 10.51
N TYR A 83 2.59 -11.73 9.67
CA TYR A 83 2.72 -13.15 9.45
C TYR A 83 3.90 -13.67 10.27
N SER A 84 3.79 -14.91 10.75
CA SER A 84 4.77 -15.52 11.66
C SER A 84 6.20 -15.47 11.12
N GLU A 85 7.15 -15.40 12.02
CA GLU A 85 8.56 -15.47 11.69
C GLU A 85 8.88 -16.77 10.94
N LYS A 86 9.62 -16.62 9.85
CA LYS A 86 10.11 -17.69 8.99
C LYS A 86 11.49 -17.33 8.45
N GLU A 87 12.20 -18.33 8.00
CA GLU A 87 13.42 -18.19 7.22
C GLU A 87 13.09 -17.71 5.81
N PHE A 88 14.01 -16.95 5.20
CA PHE A 88 13.89 -16.53 3.81
C PHE A 88 14.04 -17.73 2.84
N ILE A 89 14.94 -18.67 3.13
CA ILE A 89 15.08 -19.96 2.46
C ILE A 89 14.87 -21.10 3.44
N ASP A 90 14.53 -22.28 2.92
CA ASP A 90 14.36 -23.49 3.74
C ASP A 90 15.68 -23.83 4.44
N PRO A 91 15.69 -23.99 5.78
CA PRO A 91 16.94 -24.22 6.54
C PRO A 91 17.60 -25.57 6.20
N ASP A 92 16.87 -26.52 5.65
CA ASP A 92 17.41 -27.81 5.23
C ASP A 92 18.03 -27.77 3.82
N THR A 93 17.99 -26.60 3.15
CA THR A 93 18.57 -26.42 1.82
C THR A 93 19.92 -25.69 1.90
N ILE A 94 20.78 -25.93 0.90
CA ILE A 94 21.98 -25.11 0.70
C ILE A 94 21.58 -23.70 0.28
N TYR A 95 22.44 -22.74 0.53
CA TYR A 95 22.22 -21.35 0.09
C TYR A 95 22.21 -21.25 -1.43
N PHE A 96 21.23 -20.49 -1.95
CA PHE A 96 21.08 -20.21 -3.38
C PHE A 96 20.28 -18.91 -3.61
N GLU A 97 20.36 -18.39 -4.81
CA GLU A 97 19.55 -17.25 -5.24
C GLU A 97 18.11 -17.68 -5.49
N GLN A 98 17.16 -16.95 -4.96
CA GLN A 98 15.71 -17.21 -5.14
C GLN A 98 15.17 -16.58 -6.44
N GLY A 99 16.00 -15.85 -7.18
CA GLY A 99 15.62 -15.18 -8.42
C GLY A 99 14.79 -13.93 -8.22
N THR A 100 14.88 -13.29 -7.05
CA THR A 100 14.30 -11.98 -6.83
C THR A 100 15.21 -10.89 -7.37
N SER A 101 14.66 -9.71 -7.61
CA SER A 101 15.47 -8.52 -7.87
C SER A 101 16.27 -8.15 -6.60
N ALA A 102 17.51 -7.70 -6.80
CA ALA A 102 18.34 -7.14 -5.75
C ALA A 102 18.31 -5.59 -5.69
N ASP A 103 17.46 -4.97 -6.51
CA ASP A 103 17.30 -3.52 -6.57
C ASP A 103 16.47 -3.02 -5.38
N ILE A 104 17.13 -2.30 -4.46
CA ILE A 104 16.50 -1.74 -3.26
C ILE A 104 15.56 -0.56 -3.54
N GLU A 105 15.61 0.04 -4.72
CA GLU A 105 14.77 1.17 -5.14
C GLU A 105 13.53 0.72 -5.92
N ALA A 106 13.47 -0.55 -6.35
CA ALA A 106 12.39 -1.07 -7.16
C ALA A 106 11.13 -1.39 -6.33
N TYR A 107 9.96 -1.10 -6.92
CA TYR A 107 8.63 -1.46 -6.40
C TYR A 107 8.19 -2.79 -7.00
N ASP A 108 8.90 -3.85 -6.70
CA ASP A 108 8.81 -5.15 -7.35
C ASP A 108 8.46 -6.31 -6.39
N GLY A 109 8.00 -6.00 -5.18
CA GLY A 109 7.65 -6.98 -4.16
C GLY A 109 6.66 -8.04 -4.65
N GLU A 110 5.71 -7.67 -5.51
CA GLU A 110 4.75 -8.59 -6.11
C GLU A 110 5.46 -9.63 -7.00
N VAL A 111 6.37 -9.17 -7.87
CA VAL A 111 7.16 -10.03 -8.77
C VAL A 111 8.13 -10.90 -7.98
N ASN A 112 8.84 -10.29 -7.03
CA ASN A 112 9.76 -11.02 -6.14
C ASN A 112 9.03 -12.10 -5.34
N THR A 113 7.83 -11.82 -4.82
CA THR A 113 7.05 -12.83 -4.10
C THR A 113 6.65 -14.00 -5.00
N ILE A 114 6.38 -13.77 -6.30
CA ILE A 114 6.14 -14.84 -7.27
C ILE A 114 7.40 -15.67 -7.43
N ALA A 115 8.58 -15.06 -7.59
CA ALA A 115 9.85 -15.79 -7.65
C ALA A 115 10.06 -16.62 -6.38
N LEU A 116 9.89 -16.05 -5.20
CA LEU A 116 10.00 -16.74 -3.90
C LEU A 116 9.05 -17.93 -3.76
N ARG A 117 7.88 -17.91 -4.42
CA ARG A 117 6.91 -19.02 -4.37
C ARG A 117 7.24 -20.17 -5.32
N TYR A 118 7.78 -19.87 -6.47
CA TYR A 118 7.82 -20.82 -7.60
C TYR A 118 9.20 -21.14 -8.14
N PHE A 119 10.25 -20.41 -7.69
CA PHE A 119 11.61 -20.72 -8.10
C PHE A 119 12.13 -21.96 -7.35
N GLN A 120 12.78 -22.87 -8.02
CA GLN A 120 13.38 -24.13 -7.52
C GLN A 120 12.74 -24.71 -6.23
N VAL A 121 13.02 -24.12 -5.06
CA VAL A 121 12.42 -24.46 -3.78
C VAL A 121 11.67 -23.22 -3.26
N ALA A 122 10.38 -23.38 -2.97
CA ALA A 122 9.57 -22.28 -2.50
C ALA A 122 10.02 -21.79 -1.11
N SER A 123 10.24 -20.49 -1.00
CA SER A 123 10.64 -19.80 0.23
C SER A 123 9.61 -19.98 1.37
N PRO A 124 10.03 -20.29 2.61
CA PRO A 124 9.14 -20.37 3.77
C PRO A 124 8.32 -19.11 4.01
N ILE A 125 8.91 -17.92 3.85
CA ILE A 125 8.16 -16.66 4.01
C ILE A 125 7.07 -16.51 2.95
N ALA A 126 7.30 -16.94 1.71
CA ALA A 126 6.33 -16.81 0.63
C ALA A 126 5.21 -17.87 0.71
N LYS A 127 5.51 -19.08 1.19
CA LYS A 127 4.50 -20.12 1.48
C LYS A 127 3.49 -19.67 2.54
N ASN A 128 3.95 -18.87 3.48
CA ASN A 128 3.14 -18.39 4.61
C ASN A 128 2.21 -17.23 4.22
N VAL A 129 2.44 -16.55 3.10
CA VAL A 129 1.64 -15.41 2.65
C VAL A 129 0.53 -15.85 1.70
N SER A 130 -0.71 -15.44 1.98
CA SER A 130 -1.86 -15.70 1.12
C SER A 130 -1.62 -15.21 -0.32
N PRO A 131 -2.09 -15.90 -1.37
CA PRO A 131 -1.91 -15.51 -2.77
C PRO A 131 -2.35 -14.09 -3.12
N LYS A 132 -3.31 -13.54 -2.39
CA LYS A 132 -3.81 -12.17 -2.53
C LYS A 132 -2.78 -11.11 -2.12
N TYR A 133 -1.86 -11.48 -1.25
CA TYR A 133 -0.84 -10.60 -0.69
C TYR A 133 0.55 -10.93 -1.25
N PHE A 134 1.45 -9.99 -1.10
CA PHE A 134 2.86 -10.19 -1.41
C PHE A 134 3.76 -9.58 -0.32
N ILE A 135 5.01 -10.01 -0.29
CA ILE A 135 6.04 -9.51 0.62
C ILE A 135 6.62 -8.25 -0.01
N PRO A 136 6.58 -7.11 0.69
CA PRO A 136 7.07 -5.86 0.12
C PRO A 136 8.57 -5.88 -0.16
N SER A 137 9.02 -5.16 -1.20
CA SER A 137 10.41 -4.81 -1.44
C SER A 137 10.92 -3.79 -0.42
N VAL A 138 12.22 -3.48 -0.43
CA VAL A 138 12.81 -2.43 0.42
C VAL A 138 12.13 -1.07 0.15
N ALA A 139 11.93 -0.70 -1.12
CA ALA A 139 11.27 0.57 -1.49
C ALA A 139 9.83 0.66 -0.99
N GLU A 140 9.07 -0.43 -1.06
CA GLU A 140 7.68 -0.50 -0.58
C GLU A 140 7.62 -0.44 0.95
N MET A 141 8.55 -1.09 1.65
CA MET A 141 8.69 -0.98 3.11
C MET A 141 9.01 0.45 3.55
N TYR A 142 9.82 1.18 2.80
CA TYR A 142 10.07 2.60 3.05
C TYR A 142 8.79 3.44 2.96
N LYS A 143 7.93 3.22 1.94
CA LYS A 143 6.63 3.90 1.84
C LYS A 143 5.71 3.58 3.03
N LEU A 144 5.69 2.31 3.46
CA LEU A 144 4.93 1.90 4.64
C LEU A 144 5.45 2.57 5.91
N TYR A 145 6.78 2.63 6.10
CA TYR A 145 7.40 3.33 7.21
C TYR A 145 7.01 4.81 7.26
N MET A 146 7.04 5.51 6.13
CA MET A 146 6.66 6.93 6.05
C MET A 146 5.18 7.17 6.40
N ALA A 147 4.30 6.23 6.09
CA ALA A 147 2.87 6.30 6.39
C ALA A 147 2.49 5.70 7.75
N LYS A 148 3.44 5.16 8.51
CA LYS A 148 3.21 4.35 9.72
C LYS A 148 2.26 5.00 10.73
N SER A 149 2.38 6.29 10.97
CA SER A 149 1.56 7.00 11.96
C SER A 149 0.08 6.98 11.60
N ILE A 150 -0.26 7.35 10.35
CA ILE A 150 -1.65 7.35 9.90
C ILE A 150 -2.20 5.93 9.81
N VAL A 151 -1.39 4.98 9.33
CA VAL A 151 -1.76 3.57 9.22
C VAL A 151 -2.09 3.00 10.60
N ASN A 152 -1.24 3.22 11.61
CA ASN A 152 -1.47 2.74 12.97
C ASN A 152 -2.73 3.30 13.61
N SER A 153 -3.08 4.56 13.32
CA SER A 153 -4.33 5.15 13.84
C SER A 153 -5.57 4.39 13.37
N ILE A 154 -5.55 3.89 12.15
CA ILE A 154 -6.66 3.14 11.55
C ILE A 154 -6.58 1.64 11.91
N ILE A 155 -5.39 1.03 11.91
CA ILE A 155 -5.21 -0.37 12.36
C ILE A 155 -5.78 -0.55 13.76
N LYS A 156 -5.55 0.42 14.66
CA LYS A 156 -6.11 0.40 16.02
C LYS A 156 -7.65 0.35 16.02
N GLN A 157 -8.29 1.12 15.14
CA GLN A 157 -9.75 1.13 15.02
C GLN A 157 -10.28 -0.18 14.43
N CYS A 158 -9.53 -0.80 13.52
CA CYS A 158 -9.86 -2.09 12.92
C CYS A 158 -9.56 -3.30 13.83
N GLY A 159 -8.97 -3.10 15.01
CA GLY A 159 -8.57 -4.19 15.91
C GLY A 159 -7.41 -5.04 15.40
N GLY A 160 -6.58 -4.49 14.52
CA GLY A 160 -5.39 -5.14 13.97
C GLY A 160 -4.15 -4.98 14.85
N GLU A 161 -3.05 -5.64 14.43
CA GLU A 161 -1.73 -5.52 15.07
C GLU A 161 -1.03 -4.25 14.58
N LEU A 162 -0.67 -3.37 15.51
CA LEU A 162 0.04 -2.14 15.18
C LEU A 162 1.40 -2.43 14.54
N LEU A 163 1.81 -1.58 13.61
CA LEU A 163 3.20 -1.50 13.19
C LEU A 163 4.05 -1.02 14.36
N PRO A 164 5.30 -1.48 14.51
CA PRO A 164 6.14 -1.20 15.67
C PRO A 164 6.31 0.29 15.95
N ILE A 165 6.14 0.68 17.22
CA ILE A 165 6.32 2.04 17.74
C ILE A 165 7.36 2.11 18.84
N ASP A 166 7.89 0.96 19.28
CA ASP A 166 8.86 0.84 20.36
C ASP A 166 10.23 1.42 19.99
N LYS A 167 11.13 1.51 20.97
CA LYS A 167 12.47 2.07 20.77
C LYS A 167 13.44 1.09 20.14
N GLU A 168 13.20 -0.21 20.30
CA GLU A 168 14.03 -1.26 19.75
C GLU A 168 13.63 -1.58 18.31
N ASP A 169 14.61 -1.90 17.47
CA ASP A 169 14.34 -2.26 16.07
C ASP A 169 13.53 -3.56 16.00
N CYS A 170 12.41 -3.49 15.31
CA CYS A 170 11.61 -4.63 14.97
C CYS A 170 11.75 -4.91 13.47
N TRP A 171 12.36 -6.04 13.15
CA TRP A 171 12.79 -6.40 11.82
C TRP A 171 11.77 -7.28 11.09
N TYR A 172 11.59 -6.98 9.82
CA TYR A 172 10.74 -7.74 8.90
C TYR A 172 11.55 -8.13 7.67
N TRP A 173 11.34 -9.33 7.15
CA TRP A 173 11.82 -9.66 5.83
C TRP A 173 11.19 -8.75 4.77
N THR A 174 12.02 -8.30 3.83
CA THR A 174 11.56 -7.82 2.53
C THR A 174 11.63 -8.96 1.51
N SER A 175 11.13 -8.72 0.30
CA SER A 175 11.27 -9.69 -0.80
C SER A 175 12.54 -9.52 -1.62
N THR A 176 13.43 -8.59 -1.24
CA THR A 176 14.63 -8.20 -2.01
C THR A 176 15.84 -8.96 -1.51
N GLU A 177 16.54 -9.68 -2.40
CA GLU A 177 17.84 -10.29 -2.11
C GLU A 177 18.95 -9.22 -2.04
N CYS A 178 20.07 -9.54 -1.39
CA CYS A 178 21.21 -8.61 -1.28
C CYS A 178 22.12 -8.75 -2.51
N ALA A 179 22.35 -7.67 -3.25
CA ALA A 179 23.13 -7.70 -4.49
C ALA A 179 24.57 -8.19 -4.30
N GLU A 180 25.19 -7.88 -3.16
CA GLU A 180 26.56 -8.27 -2.85
C GLU A 180 26.71 -9.75 -2.45
N ALA A 181 25.61 -10.38 -2.00
CA ALA A 181 25.59 -11.77 -1.55
C ALA A 181 24.21 -12.40 -1.77
N PRO A 182 23.70 -12.49 -3.00
CA PRO A 182 22.32 -12.90 -3.27
C PRO A 182 22.05 -14.38 -2.95
N GLN A 183 23.09 -15.19 -2.80
CA GLN A 183 22.93 -16.60 -2.41
C GLN A 183 22.52 -16.74 -0.95
N ASP A 184 23.21 -16.05 -0.05
CA ASP A 184 23.12 -16.27 1.40
C ASP A 184 22.48 -15.10 2.18
N ARG A 185 22.24 -13.94 1.54
CA ARG A 185 21.68 -12.76 2.19
C ARG A 185 20.49 -12.17 1.48
N ALA A 186 19.53 -11.67 2.28
CA ALA A 186 18.41 -10.86 1.83
C ALA A 186 18.21 -9.65 2.74
N TRP A 187 17.51 -8.64 2.26
CA TRP A 187 17.27 -7.42 3.04
C TRP A 187 16.12 -7.60 4.03
N ARG A 188 16.37 -7.21 5.28
CA ARG A 188 15.37 -6.98 6.31
C ARG A 188 15.17 -5.49 6.53
N TYR A 189 13.99 -5.10 6.95
CA TYR A 189 13.61 -3.70 7.16
C TYR A 189 13.07 -3.51 8.59
N SER A 190 13.55 -2.47 9.31
CA SER A 190 12.98 -2.09 10.59
C SER A 190 11.88 -1.04 10.41
N LEU A 191 10.64 -1.40 10.69
CA LEU A 191 9.53 -0.44 10.74
C LEU A 191 9.60 0.47 11.98
N THR A 192 10.51 0.24 12.91
CA THR A 192 10.77 1.13 14.03
C THR A 192 11.63 2.32 13.62
N SER A 193 12.82 2.05 13.07
CA SER A 193 13.83 3.07 12.76
C SER A 193 13.87 3.52 11.29
N GLY A 194 13.27 2.76 10.37
CA GLY A 194 13.39 2.98 8.93
C GLY A 194 14.70 2.48 8.32
N ARG A 195 15.54 1.77 9.11
CA ARG A 195 16.77 1.17 8.61
C ARG A 195 16.50 -0.14 7.89
N PHE A 196 17.37 -0.49 6.97
CA PHE A 196 17.40 -1.82 6.35
C PHE A 196 18.81 -2.37 6.40
N GLU A 197 18.93 -3.68 6.53
CA GLU A 197 20.21 -4.38 6.70
C GLU A 197 20.15 -5.73 5.99
N ALA A 198 21.29 -6.16 5.43
CA ALA A 198 21.42 -7.51 4.89
C ALA A 198 21.51 -8.53 6.03
N ALA A 199 20.67 -9.54 6.01
CA ALA A 199 20.63 -10.61 6.99
C ALA A 199 20.83 -11.98 6.33
N ASP A 200 21.31 -12.94 7.10
CA ASP A 200 21.41 -14.33 6.71
C ASP A 200 20.01 -14.90 6.42
N LYS A 201 19.84 -15.55 5.28
CA LYS A 201 18.56 -16.10 4.82
C LYS A 201 17.96 -17.19 5.71
N HIS A 202 18.76 -17.83 6.56
CA HIS A 202 18.29 -18.77 7.59
C HIS A 202 17.84 -18.07 8.89
N SER A 203 17.96 -16.76 9.00
CA SER A 203 17.43 -16.02 10.14
C SER A 203 15.89 -16.00 10.11
N LEU A 204 15.31 -15.91 11.31
CA LEU A 204 13.86 -15.85 11.51
C LEU A 204 13.39 -14.40 11.65
N PHE A 205 12.57 -13.93 10.72
CA PHE A 205 11.88 -12.65 10.85
C PHE A 205 10.42 -12.78 10.39
N ALA A 206 9.56 -11.95 10.98
CA ALA A 206 8.19 -11.79 10.53
C ALA A 206 8.13 -11.19 9.12
N THR A 207 6.98 -11.32 8.46
CA THR A 207 6.64 -10.54 7.28
C THR A 207 5.42 -9.67 7.57
N ARG A 208 5.36 -8.48 6.94
CA ARG A 208 4.15 -7.65 6.94
C ARG A 208 3.67 -7.50 5.50
N PRO A 209 2.82 -8.41 5.03
CA PRO A 209 2.41 -8.44 3.64
C PRO A 209 1.55 -7.24 3.26
N ILE A 210 1.61 -6.89 1.98
CA ILE A 210 0.84 -5.83 1.37
C ILE A 210 0.05 -6.35 0.16
N ILE A 211 -0.94 -5.59 -0.26
CA ILE A 211 -1.74 -5.86 -1.47
C ILE A 211 -1.65 -4.66 -2.40
N SER A 212 -1.60 -4.91 -3.71
CA SER A 212 -1.75 -3.89 -4.74
C SER A 212 -3.21 -3.76 -5.20
N ILE A 213 -3.68 -2.53 -5.33
CA ILE A 213 -5.03 -2.20 -5.77
C ILE A 213 -4.89 -1.29 -6.99
N ARG A 214 -5.48 -1.67 -8.11
CA ARG A 214 -5.44 -0.85 -9.32
C ARG A 214 -6.34 0.37 -9.12
N LEU A 215 -5.81 1.55 -9.45
CA LEU A 215 -6.61 2.75 -9.60
C LEU A 215 -7.37 2.61 -10.92
N ASN A 216 -8.67 2.34 -10.86
CA ASN A 216 -9.49 2.32 -12.07
C ASN A 216 -9.48 3.73 -12.66
N LYS A 217 -8.80 3.91 -13.79
CA LYS A 217 -9.13 5.01 -14.69
C LYS A 217 -10.44 4.57 -15.34
N GLU A 218 -11.53 5.25 -15.03
CA GLU A 218 -12.70 5.17 -15.87
C GLU A 218 -12.26 5.62 -17.27
N GLU A 219 -12.44 4.73 -18.25
CA GLU A 219 -12.25 5.02 -19.67
C GLU A 219 -13.32 5.95 -20.18
#